data_78fadee9f760fb14ffb2f7fe6b083680
#
_entry.id   78fadee9f760fb14ffb2f7fe6b083680
#
_cell.length_a   1.000
_cell.length_b   1.000
_cell.length_c   1.000
_cell.angle_alpha   90.00
_cell.angle_beta   90.00
_cell.angle_gamma   90.00
#
_symmetry.space_group_name_H-M   'P 1'
#
loop_
_entity.id
_entity.type
_entity.pdbx_description
1 polymer ?
#
loop_
_entity_poly.entity_id
_entity_poly.type
_entity_poly.pdbx_seq_one_letter_code
_entity_poly.pdbx_strand_id
1 'polypeptide(L)'
;VYTRFFVSAIASNGAENQTGFTGPGAMQGFEVFDHRIDPEAAARKAADQAITMLHAPQCPAGVMPVVIDNGFGGVIFHEACGHSLEATAVAPGNSEFCGKLGQKVASEKVTAIDDGTMPNEWGSENIDDEGTPTTRLVLIENGILKNYMVDKLNARRMQMPITGSGRRQGYM
;
A
#
# COMPACT_ATOMS: atom_id res chain seq x y z
N VAL A 1 -10.53 -16.18 0.79
CA VAL A 1 -9.28 -16.85 0.37
C VAL A 1 -8.40 -15.81 -0.30
N TYR A 2 -7.08 -15.89 -0.05
CA TYR A 2 -6.10 -15.03 -0.71
C TYR A 2 -5.10 -15.92 -1.44
N THR A 3 -4.82 -15.58 -2.68
CA THR A 3 -3.79 -16.25 -3.49
C THR A 3 -2.76 -15.24 -3.92
N ARG A 4 -1.48 -15.58 -3.76
CA ARG A 4 -0.36 -14.76 -4.20
C ARG A 4 0.67 -15.61 -4.95
N PHE A 5 1.19 -15.08 -6.02
CA PHE A 5 2.21 -15.70 -6.84
C PHE A 5 3.50 -14.88 -6.78
N PHE A 6 4.60 -15.50 -6.40
CA PHE A 6 5.89 -14.84 -6.32
C PHE A 6 6.87 -15.42 -7.33
N VAL A 7 7.54 -14.55 -8.05
CA VAL A 7 8.66 -14.91 -8.91
C VAL A 7 9.82 -13.99 -8.61
N SER A 8 11.00 -14.58 -8.46
CA SER A 8 12.28 -13.88 -8.40
C SER A 8 13.18 -14.43 -9.49
N ALA A 9 13.81 -13.54 -10.25
CA ALA A 9 14.79 -13.87 -11.28
C ALA A 9 16.12 -13.20 -10.96
N ILE A 10 17.22 -13.87 -11.28
CA ILE A 10 18.57 -13.33 -11.10
C ILE A 10 19.23 -13.29 -12.47
N ALA A 11 19.74 -12.12 -12.88
CA ALA A 11 20.59 -11.93 -14.03
C ALA A 11 22.06 -11.75 -13.58
N SER A 12 22.99 -12.35 -14.32
CA SER A 12 24.43 -12.28 -14.00
C SER A 12 25.23 -12.00 -15.27
N ASN A 13 26.26 -11.16 -15.17
CA ASN A 13 27.26 -10.95 -16.20
C ASN A 13 28.63 -11.55 -15.81
N GLY A 14 28.67 -12.33 -14.73
CA GLY A 14 29.91 -12.93 -14.20
C GLY A 14 30.66 -12.04 -13.22
N ALA A 15 30.45 -10.72 -13.23
CA ALA A 15 31.06 -9.77 -12.31
C ALA A 15 30.06 -9.31 -11.20
N GLU A 16 28.80 -9.20 -11.59
CA GLU A 16 27.72 -8.80 -10.67
C GLU A 16 26.44 -9.57 -10.94
N ASN A 17 25.55 -9.56 -9.97
CA ASN A 17 24.22 -10.17 -10.04
C ASN A 17 23.18 -9.12 -9.71
N GLN A 18 22.07 -9.11 -10.45
CA GLN A 18 20.90 -8.27 -10.21
C GLN A 18 19.63 -9.10 -10.12
N THR A 19 18.70 -8.66 -9.31
CA THR A 19 17.45 -9.38 -9.06
C THR A 19 16.26 -8.61 -9.59
N GLY A 20 15.35 -9.30 -10.26
CA GLY A 20 14.01 -8.82 -10.57
C GLY A 20 12.97 -9.62 -9.79
N PHE A 21 11.84 -9.00 -9.51
CA PHE A 21 10.80 -9.58 -8.68
C PHE A 21 9.41 -9.16 -9.15
N THR A 22 8.46 -10.11 -9.11
CA THR A 22 7.03 -9.83 -9.22
C THR A 22 6.25 -10.59 -8.16
N GLY A 23 5.15 -10.00 -7.67
CA GLY A 23 4.35 -10.61 -6.62
C GLY A 23 2.85 -10.30 -6.75
N PRO A 24 2.21 -10.61 -7.91
CA PRO A 24 0.78 -10.38 -8.06
C PRO A 24 -0.02 -11.24 -7.08
N GLY A 25 -1.11 -10.67 -6.58
CA GLY A 25 -2.01 -11.37 -5.66
C GLY A 25 -3.44 -10.84 -5.76
N ALA A 26 -4.38 -11.60 -5.21
CA ALA A 26 -5.80 -11.25 -5.16
C ALA A 26 -6.51 -11.90 -3.98
N MET A 27 -7.64 -11.32 -3.58
CA MET A 27 -8.59 -11.94 -2.67
C MET A 27 -9.48 -12.92 -3.46
N GLN A 28 -8.86 -13.95 -4.01
CA GLN A 28 -9.49 -15.00 -4.82
C GLN A 28 -8.82 -16.34 -4.55
N GLY A 29 -9.45 -17.45 -4.95
CA GLY A 29 -8.85 -18.78 -4.98
C GLY A 29 -7.94 -18.99 -6.19
N PHE A 30 -7.66 -20.25 -6.52
CA PHE A 30 -6.77 -20.62 -7.62
C PHE A 30 -7.30 -20.21 -9.01
N GLU A 31 -8.58 -19.95 -9.14
CA GLU A 31 -9.21 -19.41 -10.34
C GLU A 31 -8.61 -18.07 -10.80
N VAL A 32 -7.86 -17.40 -9.93
CA VAL A 32 -7.13 -16.17 -10.29
C VAL A 32 -6.16 -16.38 -11.46
N PHE A 33 -5.64 -17.60 -11.63
CA PHE A 33 -4.73 -17.96 -12.73
C PHE A 33 -5.45 -18.15 -14.07
N ASP A 34 -6.76 -18.30 -14.06
CA ASP A 34 -7.55 -18.46 -15.29
C ASP A 34 -7.81 -17.12 -16.02
N HIS A 35 -7.75 -15.99 -15.27
CA HIS A 35 -8.22 -14.71 -15.83
C HIS A 35 -7.48 -13.44 -15.35
N ARG A 36 -6.66 -13.53 -14.30
CA ARG A 36 -6.06 -12.32 -13.70
C ARG A 36 -4.53 -12.39 -13.59
N ILE A 37 -3.98 -13.53 -13.21
CA ILE A 37 -2.54 -13.71 -13.04
C ILE A 37 -2.05 -14.69 -14.10
N ASP A 38 -1.27 -14.18 -15.05
CA ASP A 38 -0.51 -14.99 -16.00
C ASP A 38 0.88 -15.25 -15.38
N PRO A 39 1.18 -16.52 -14.98
CA PRO A 39 2.46 -16.86 -14.38
C PRO A 39 3.64 -16.67 -15.31
N GLU A 40 3.46 -16.91 -16.62
CA GLU A 40 4.53 -16.74 -17.61
C GLU A 40 4.85 -15.27 -17.81
N ALA A 41 3.85 -14.41 -17.97
CA ALA A 41 4.04 -12.97 -18.06
C ALA A 41 4.69 -12.39 -16.80
N ALA A 42 4.29 -12.86 -15.61
CA ALA A 42 4.90 -12.46 -14.34
C ALA A 42 6.39 -12.90 -14.28
N ALA A 43 6.72 -14.11 -14.72
CA ALA A 43 8.09 -14.59 -14.76
C ALA A 43 8.96 -13.80 -15.74
N ARG A 44 8.45 -13.50 -16.94
CA ARG A 44 9.12 -12.63 -17.93
C ARG A 44 9.39 -11.25 -17.36
N LYS A 45 8.40 -10.63 -16.72
CA LYS A 45 8.55 -9.31 -16.09
C LYS A 45 9.66 -9.30 -15.03
N ALA A 46 9.76 -10.33 -14.20
CA ALA A 46 10.84 -10.47 -13.23
C ALA A 46 12.22 -10.61 -13.90
N ALA A 47 12.31 -11.42 -14.96
CA ALA A 47 13.54 -11.59 -15.72
C ALA A 47 13.98 -10.30 -16.41
N ASP A 48 13.06 -9.61 -17.09
CA ASP A 48 13.33 -8.34 -17.79
C ASP A 48 13.78 -7.26 -16.79
N GLN A 49 13.20 -7.21 -15.61
CA GLN A 49 13.64 -6.31 -14.55
C GLN A 49 15.08 -6.63 -14.11
N ALA A 50 15.41 -7.89 -13.88
CA ALA A 50 16.76 -8.30 -13.50
C ALA A 50 17.81 -7.93 -14.58
N ILE A 51 17.48 -8.14 -15.86
CA ILE A 51 18.32 -7.77 -16.99
C ILE A 51 18.48 -6.25 -17.08
N THR A 52 17.38 -5.51 -16.96
CA THR A 52 17.42 -4.05 -16.97
C THR A 52 18.32 -3.50 -15.85
N MET A 53 18.18 -4.04 -14.63
CA MET A 53 19.00 -3.62 -13.49
C MET A 53 20.49 -3.96 -13.68
N LEU A 54 20.81 -5.04 -14.38
CA LEU A 54 22.19 -5.42 -14.68
C LEU A 54 22.90 -4.40 -15.61
N HIS A 55 22.13 -3.67 -16.40
CA HIS A 55 22.63 -2.66 -17.34
C HIS A 55 22.31 -1.21 -16.92
N ALA A 56 21.59 -1.04 -15.80
CA ALA A 56 21.22 0.28 -15.34
C ALA A 56 22.43 1.04 -14.78
N PRO A 57 22.61 2.32 -15.14
CA PRO A 57 23.63 3.16 -14.51
C PRO A 57 23.25 3.48 -13.07
N GLN A 58 24.25 3.92 -12.30
CA GLN A 58 24.01 4.41 -10.94
C GLN A 58 22.98 5.56 -10.95
N CYS A 59 21.94 5.43 -10.14
CA CYS A 59 20.94 6.48 -10.00
C CYS A 59 21.56 7.73 -9.39
N PRO A 60 21.38 8.94 -9.98
CA PRO A 60 21.90 10.16 -9.39
C PRO A 60 21.18 10.49 -8.08
N ALA A 61 21.96 10.83 -7.04
CA ALA A 61 21.43 11.33 -5.78
C ALA A 61 21.26 12.85 -5.83
N GLY A 62 20.17 13.36 -5.26
CA GLY A 62 19.94 14.81 -5.22
C GLY A 62 18.49 15.16 -4.97
N VAL A 63 18.24 16.48 -4.86
CA VAL A 63 16.88 17.03 -4.80
C VAL A 63 16.44 17.36 -6.22
N MET A 64 15.42 16.67 -6.70
CA MET A 64 14.92 16.83 -8.07
C MET A 64 13.42 16.53 -8.15
N PRO A 65 12.72 17.08 -9.16
CA PRO A 65 11.36 16.64 -9.46
C PRO A 65 11.36 15.15 -9.88
N VAL A 66 10.40 14.39 -9.36
CA VAL A 66 10.23 12.97 -9.68
C VAL A 66 8.80 12.70 -10.14
N VAL A 67 8.66 11.77 -11.08
CA VAL A 67 7.38 11.18 -11.46
C VAL A 67 7.36 9.77 -10.88
N ILE A 68 6.33 9.48 -10.10
CA ILE A 68 6.15 8.17 -9.47
C ILE A 68 5.08 7.43 -10.25
N ASP A 69 5.43 6.24 -10.78
CA ASP A 69 4.48 5.37 -11.45
C ASP A 69 3.47 4.81 -10.46
N ASN A 70 2.26 4.48 -10.94
CA ASN A 70 1.21 3.91 -10.11
C ASN A 70 1.56 2.47 -9.65
N GLY A 71 0.73 1.88 -8.81
CA GLY A 71 0.95 0.55 -8.26
C GLY A 71 1.94 0.58 -7.11
N PHE A 72 3.04 -0.18 -7.19
CA PHE A 72 4.00 -0.28 -6.08
C PHE A 72 4.68 1.05 -5.74
N GLY A 73 4.77 1.99 -6.66
CA GLY A 73 5.22 3.35 -6.39
C GLY A 73 4.38 4.08 -5.32
N GLY A 74 3.10 3.72 -5.17
CA GLY A 74 2.22 4.23 -4.12
C GLY A 74 2.65 3.87 -2.69
N VAL A 75 3.53 2.90 -2.51
CA VAL A 75 4.11 2.54 -1.20
C VAL A 75 4.83 3.73 -0.57
N ILE A 76 5.38 4.65 -1.34
CA ILE A 76 5.99 5.86 -0.78
C ILE A 76 4.97 6.71 0.00
N PHE A 77 3.72 6.79 -0.46
CA PHE A 77 2.64 7.46 0.28
C PHE A 77 2.27 6.66 1.54
N HIS A 78 2.19 5.33 1.43
CA HIS A 78 1.91 4.44 2.55
C HIS A 78 2.93 4.65 3.69
N GLU A 79 4.22 4.61 3.39
CA GLU A 79 5.29 4.78 4.38
C GLU A 79 5.39 6.22 4.90
N ALA A 80 5.27 7.20 4.03
CA ALA A 80 5.45 8.60 4.44
C ALA A 80 4.22 9.19 5.16
N CYS A 81 3.02 8.74 4.85
CA CYS A 81 1.77 9.32 5.33
C CYS A 81 0.81 8.29 5.92
N GLY A 82 0.68 7.11 5.30
CA GLY A 82 -0.32 6.10 5.65
C GLY A 82 -0.23 5.70 7.11
N HIS A 83 0.91 5.21 7.55
CA HIS A 83 1.13 4.83 8.95
C HIS A 83 0.93 5.99 9.94
N SER A 84 1.24 7.20 9.53
CA SER A 84 1.01 8.39 10.36
C SER A 84 -0.47 8.79 10.47
N LEU A 85 -1.34 8.24 9.62
CA LEU A 85 -2.79 8.43 9.67
C LEU A 85 -3.52 7.32 10.44
N GLU A 86 -2.80 6.31 10.94
CA GLU A 86 -3.36 5.30 11.83
C GLU A 86 -3.59 5.88 13.23
N ALA A 87 -4.74 5.55 13.82
CA ALA A 87 -5.08 5.99 15.16
C ALA A 87 -4.09 5.52 16.23
N THR A 88 -3.37 4.43 15.98
CA THR A 88 -2.26 3.93 16.82
C THR A 88 -1.11 4.93 16.95
N ALA A 89 -0.87 5.75 15.93
CA ALA A 89 0.11 6.83 15.96
C ALA A 89 -0.51 8.16 16.42
N VAL A 90 -1.76 8.44 16.03
CA VAL A 90 -2.44 9.71 16.30
C VAL A 90 -2.88 9.82 17.75
N ALA A 91 -3.48 8.77 18.34
CA ALA A 91 -4.02 8.81 19.69
C ALA A 91 -2.97 9.14 20.78
N PRO A 92 -1.74 8.58 20.73
CA PRO A 92 -0.69 8.94 21.69
C PRO A 92 0.05 10.26 21.35
N GLY A 93 -0.26 10.92 20.24
CA GLY A 93 0.39 12.16 19.82
C GLY A 93 1.67 11.98 19.02
N ASN A 94 1.92 10.79 18.47
CA ASN A 94 3.16 10.42 17.76
C ASN A 94 3.06 10.64 16.23
N SER A 95 2.10 11.42 15.78
CA SER A 95 1.90 11.69 14.35
C SER A 95 1.91 13.18 14.06
N GLU A 96 2.50 13.55 12.94
CA GLU A 96 2.42 14.91 12.38
C GLU A 96 0.98 15.34 12.05
N PHE A 97 0.05 14.39 11.92
CA PHE A 97 -1.36 14.68 11.64
C PHE A 97 -2.22 14.89 12.88
N CYS A 98 -1.66 14.79 14.08
CA CYS A 98 -2.41 15.01 15.33
C CYS A 98 -3.08 16.39 15.35
N GLY A 99 -4.40 16.41 15.63
CA GLY A 99 -5.16 17.66 15.74
C GLY A 99 -5.37 18.42 14.44
N LYS A 100 -5.07 17.82 13.27
CA LYS A 100 -5.16 18.49 11.98
C LYS A 100 -6.42 18.15 11.16
N LEU A 101 -7.43 17.48 11.74
CA LEU A 101 -8.69 17.26 11.05
C LEU A 101 -9.29 18.58 10.55
N GLY A 102 -9.73 18.62 9.31
CA GLY A 102 -10.26 19.80 8.63
C GLY A 102 -9.21 20.80 8.15
N GLN A 103 -7.94 20.59 8.43
CA GLN A 103 -6.86 21.47 8.01
C GLN A 103 -6.23 21.00 6.69
N LYS A 104 -5.61 21.94 5.98
CA LYS A 104 -4.82 21.64 4.78
C LYS A 104 -3.48 21.01 5.19
N VAL A 105 -3.27 19.77 4.79
CA VAL A 105 -2.06 18.96 5.09
C VAL A 105 -1.26 18.60 3.84
N ALA A 106 -1.84 18.79 2.66
CA ALA A 106 -1.21 18.49 1.38
C ALA A 106 -1.63 19.49 0.29
N SER A 107 -1.08 19.32 -0.91
CA SER A 107 -1.57 20.04 -2.09
C SER A 107 -3.04 19.70 -2.36
N GLU A 108 -3.79 20.65 -2.90
CA GLU A 108 -5.18 20.46 -3.35
C GLU A 108 -5.35 19.34 -4.41
N LYS A 109 -4.25 18.96 -5.06
CA LYS A 109 -4.22 17.84 -6.02
C LYS A 109 -4.19 16.48 -5.35
N VAL A 110 -4.00 16.41 -4.04
CA VAL A 110 -3.87 15.15 -3.29
C VAL A 110 -5.21 14.76 -2.69
N THR A 111 -5.70 13.60 -3.12
CA THR A 111 -6.79 12.88 -2.46
C THR A 111 -6.31 11.48 -2.13
N ALA A 112 -6.38 11.10 -0.86
CA ALA A 112 -5.95 9.81 -0.35
C ALA A 112 -7.13 9.06 0.24
N ILE A 113 -7.26 7.79 -0.13
CA ILE A 113 -8.38 6.93 0.26
C ILE A 113 -7.82 5.60 0.72
N ASP A 114 -8.28 5.14 1.88
CA ASP A 114 -8.16 3.75 2.33
C ASP A 114 -9.44 3.01 1.96
N ASP A 115 -9.35 2.00 1.11
CA ASP A 115 -10.53 1.29 0.59
C ASP A 115 -10.37 -0.22 0.68
N GLY A 116 -10.93 -0.80 1.74
CA GLY A 116 -10.98 -2.25 1.93
C GLY A 116 -12.10 -2.95 1.14
N THR A 117 -12.91 -2.21 0.39
CA THR A 117 -14.12 -2.75 -0.27
C THR A 117 -13.93 -3.08 -1.75
N MET A 118 -12.75 -2.88 -2.31
CA MET A 118 -12.47 -3.12 -3.72
C MET A 118 -12.55 -4.61 -4.05
N PRO A 119 -13.44 -5.04 -4.95
CA PRO A 119 -13.66 -6.46 -5.22
C PRO A 119 -12.38 -7.16 -5.68
N ASN A 120 -12.07 -8.29 -5.05
CA ASN A 120 -10.95 -9.17 -5.41
C ASN A 120 -9.55 -8.56 -5.30
N GLU A 121 -9.41 -7.32 -4.80
CA GLU A 121 -8.08 -6.73 -4.61
C GLU A 121 -7.34 -7.38 -3.43
N TRP A 122 -6.01 -7.49 -3.54
CA TRP A 122 -5.15 -8.11 -2.52
C TRP A 122 -5.30 -7.48 -1.13
N GLY A 123 -5.47 -6.17 -1.07
CA GLY A 123 -5.61 -5.42 0.17
C GLY A 123 -7.03 -5.39 0.74
N SER A 124 -8.01 -5.92 0.04
CA SER A 124 -9.41 -5.85 0.46
C SER A 124 -9.81 -6.98 1.41
N GLU A 125 -10.80 -6.72 2.22
CA GLU A 125 -11.44 -7.69 3.11
C GLU A 125 -12.87 -7.25 3.45
N ASN A 126 -13.73 -8.20 3.82
CA ASN A 126 -15.12 -7.88 4.14
C ASN A 126 -15.27 -7.32 5.57
N ILE A 127 -14.44 -7.81 6.48
CA ILE A 127 -14.48 -7.52 7.91
C ILE A 127 -13.03 -7.44 8.38
N ASP A 128 -12.68 -6.41 9.14
CA ASP A 128 -11.36 -6.28 9.75
C ASP A 128 -11.13 -7.30 10.90
N ASP A 129 -9.93 -7.37 11.44
CA ASP A 129 -9.57 -8.30 12.51
C ASP A 129 -10.30 -8.04 13.83
N GLU A 130 -11.00 -6.93 13.95
CA GLU A 130 -11.83 -6.59 15.09
C GLU A 130 -13.33 -6.89 14.88
N GLY A 131 -13.69 -7.46 13.73
CA GLY A 131 -15.07 -7.80 13.37
C GLY A 131 -15.90 -6.60 12.89
N THR A 132 -15.27 -5.52 12.44
CA THR A 132 -15.92 -4.36 11.88
C THR A 132 -15.93 -4.46 10.34
N PRO A 133 -17.08 -4.26 9.67
CA PRO A 133 -17.10 -4.20 8.22
C PRO A 133 -16.12 -3.13 7.69
N THR A 134 -15.33 -3.50 6.67
CA THR A 134 -14.43 -2.55 6.02
C THR A 134 -15.21 -1.49 5.24
N THR A 135 -14.62 -0.34 5.09
CA THR A 135 -15.25 0.80 4.42
C THR A 135 -14.30 1.44 3.41
N ARG A 136 -14.87 2.27 2.56
CA ARG A 136 -14.12 3.20 1.74
C ARG A 136 -13.96 4.51 2.51
N LEU A 137 -12.80 4.72 3.06
CA LEU A 137 -12.48 5.83 3.95
C LEU A 137 -11.66 6.91 3.23
N VAL A 138 -12.20 8.11 3.09
CA VAL A 138 -11.46 9.26 2.57
C VAL A 138 -10.60 9.82 3.70
N LEU A 139 -9.28 9.69 3.59
CA LEU A 139 -8.31 10.21 4.56
C LEU A 139 -7.98 11.68 4.29
N ILE A 140 -7.64 11.99 3.06
CA ILE A 140 -7.36 13.35 2.59
C ILE A 140 -8.21 13.62 1.35
N GLU A 141 -8.87 14.76 1.28
CA GLU A 141 -9.63 15.19 0.11
C GLU A 141 -9.21 16.59 -0.32
N ASN A 142 -8.73 16.72 -1.54
CA ASN A 142 -8.24 17.98 -2.09
C ASN A 142 -7.26 18.71 -1.13
N GLY A 143 -6.37 17.92 -0.52
CA GLY A 143 -5.36 18.42 0.42
C GLY A 143 -5.84 18.63 1.86
N ILE A 144 -7.13 18.44 2.15
CA ILE A 144 -7.72 18.62 3.49
C ILE A 144 -7.81 17.27 4.18
N LEU A 145 -7.31 17.17 5.40
CA LEU A 145 -7.43 15.97 6.24
C LEU A 145 -8.88 15.77 6.69
N LYS A 146 -9.46 14.62 6.35
CA LYS A 146 -10.86 14.29 6.63
C LYS A 146 -11.03 13.27 7.74
N ASN A 147 -10.18 12.24 7.75
CA ASN A 147 -10.30 11.13 8.68
C ASN A 147 -8.93 10.56 9.07
N TYR A 148 -8.95 9.73 10.10
CA TYR A 148 -7.90 8.80 10.47
C TYR A 148 -8.41 7.36 10.29
N MET A 149 -7.51 6.39 10.20
CA MET A 149 -7.83 4.96 10.28
C MET A 149 -7.97 4.58 11.76
N VAL A 150 -9.19 4.27 12.19
CA VAL A 150 -9.53 4.18 13.62
C VAL A 150 -10.00 2.78 13.99
N ASP A 151 -9.22 2.10 14.84
CA ASP A 151 -9.56 0.83 15.49
C ASP A 151 -10.42 1.04 16.75
N LYS A 152 -10.96 -0.06 17.32
CA LYS A 152 -11.85 0.00 18.50
C LYS A 152 -11.20 0.59 19.74
N LEU A 153 -9.92 0.31 19.97
CA LEU A 153 -9.22 0.84 21.14
C LEU A 153 -9.06 2.36 21.05
N ASN A 154 -8.59 2.82 19.89
CA ASN A 154 -8.32 4.23 19.68
C ASN A 154 -9.59 5.05 19.39
N ALA A 155 -10.66 4.43 18.91
CA ALA A 155 -11.99 5.05 18.86
C ALA A 155 -12.41 5.58 20.23
N ARG A 156 -12.20 4.79 21.30
CA ARG A 156 -12.49 5.21 22.68
C ARG A 156 -11.57 6.33 23.16
N ARG A 157 -10.26 6.25 22.83
CA ARG A 157 -9.26 7.24 23.23
C ARG A 157 -9.48 8.59 22.57
N MET A 158 -9.80 8.55 21.27
CA MET A 158 -9.97 9.75 20.44
C MET A 158 -11.41 10.26 20.40
N GLN A 159 -12.37 9.50 20.96
CA GLN A 159 -13.81 9.77 20.86
C GLN A 159 -14.28 9.91 19.39
N MET A 160 -13.76 9.03 18.53
CA MET A 160 -14.04 9.00 17.10
C MET A 160 -14.76 7.69 16.73
N PRO A 161 -15.55 7.67 15.63
CA PRO A 161 -16.13 6.44 15.12
C PRO A 161 -15.06 5.48 14.62
N ILE A 162 -15.34 4.17 14.73
CA ILE A 162 -14.54 3.09 14.17
C ILE A 162 -14.66 3.15 12.65
N THR A 163 -13.57 2.87 11.92
CA THR A 163 -13.55 3.00 10.46
C THR A 163 -13.45 1.66 9.70
N GLY A 164 -13.37 0.51 10.42
CA GLY A 164 -13.19 -0.79 9.77
C GLY A 164 -11.79 -0.97 9.19
N SER A 165 -10.79 -0.33 9.82
CA SER A 165 -9.38 -0.37 9.42
C SER A 165 -8.52 -1.09 10.45
N GLY A 166 -9.12 -1.85 11.38
CA GLY A 166 -8.46 -2.59 12.44
C GLY A 166 -7.82 -3.90 11.95
N ARG A 167 -6.99 -3.84 10.94
CA ARG A 167 -6.39 -4.98 10.27
C ARG A 167 -4.90 -5.12 10.62
N ARG A 168 -4.45 -6.35 10.86
CA ARG A 168 -3.03 -6.70 10.94
C ARG A 168 -2.44 -6.92 9.55
N GLN A 169 -1.15 -6.71 9.42
CA GLN A 169 -0.43 -6.96 8.16
C GLN A 169 -0.51 -8.43 7.72
N GLY A 170 -0.58 -9.36 8.66
CA GLY A 170 -0.68 -10.80 8.40
C GLY A 170 -1.16 -11.56 9.62
N TYR A 171 -1.35 -12.87 9.45
CA TYR A 171 -1.85 -13.76 10.50
C TYR A 171 -0.76 -14.24 11.48
N MET A 172 0.49 -13.97 11.23
CA MET A 172 1.65 -14.33 12.07
C MET A 172 1.93 -13.27 13.12
#